data_f5fc87a2a4551ee9f9e50fe59bf18046
#
_entry.id   f5fc87a2a4551ee9f9e50fe59bf18046
#
_cell.length_a   1.000
_cell.length_b   1.000
_cell.length_c   1.000
_cell.angle_alpha   90.00
_cell.angle_beta   90.00
_cell.angle_gamma   90.00
#
_symmetry.space_group_name_H-M   'P 1'
#
loop_
_entity.id
_entity.type
_entity.pdbx_description
1 polymer ?
#
loop_
_entity_poly.entity_id
_entity_poly.type
_entity_poly.pdbx_seq_one_letter_code
_entity_poly.pdbx_strand_id
1 'polypeptide(L)'
;MLNWLKKLGVAGYASILGAVFSLVAMIIYIVNSTTGYLAGSSVNALPIIFAILAILLFVLKVALPEKLQNHWLDSFILLAAVVLLSVSICVFVDARTDVAGNQWFIPGMATDAQGACLSVAIAGVVFYVLAVVAAIVAGFCGTKKKA
;
A
#
# COMPACT_ATOMS: atom_id res chain seq x y z
N MET A 1 7.16 -25.64 6.52
CA MET A 1 6.91 -24.24 6.16
C MET A 1 7.63 -23.82 4.86
N LEU A 2 8.92 -24.04 4.73
CA LEU A 2 9.66 -23.64 3.52
C LEU A 2 9.20 -24.32 2.22
N ASN A 3 8.66 -25.54 2.27
CA ASN A 3 8.22 -26.29 1.10
C ASN A 3 6.99 -25.68 0.41
N TRP A 4 6.17 -24.94 1.12
CA TRP A 4 5.02 -24.23 0.57
C TRP A 4 5.46 -23.00 -0.24
N LEU A 5 6.44 -22.25 0.27
CA LEU A 5 7.01 -21.10 -0.45
C LEU A 5 7.65 -21.51 -1.79
N LYS A 6 8.31 -22.67 -1.85
CA LYS A 6 8.93 -23.18 -3.09
C LYS A 6 7.92 -23.53 -4.20
N LYS A 7 6.65 -23.74 -3.83
CA LYS A 7 5.56 -24.04 -4.78
C LYS A 7 4.85 -22.76 -5.29
N LEU A 8 5.13 -21.59 -4.69
CA LEU A 8 4.56 -20.35 -5.14
C LEU A 8 5.15 -19.93 -6.49
N GLY A 9 4.27 -19.53 -7.41
CA GLY A 9 4.66 -18.88 -8.66
C GLY A 9 4.99 -17.39 -8.45
N VAL A 10 5.37 -16.71 -9.52
CA VAL A 10 5.70 -15.27 -9.50
C VAL A 10 4.59 -14.44 -8.88
N ALA A 11 3.31 -14.73 -9.19
CA ALA A 11 2.18 -14.01 -8.61
C ALA A 11 2.05 -14.20 -7.09
N GLY A 12 2.40 -15.38 -6.57
CA GLY A 12 2.41 -15.61 -5.12
C GLY A 12 3.45 -14.75 -4.42
N TYR A 13 4.67 -14.69 -4.95
CA TYR A 13 5.72 -13.81 -4.41
C TYR A 13 5.36 -12.33 -4.54
N ALA A 14 4.83 -11.92 -5.70
CA ALA A 14 4.38 -10.54 -5.91
C ALA A 14 3.26 -10.15 -4.92
N SER A 15 2.33 -11.06 -4.63
CA SER A 15 1.26 -10.80 -3.64
C SER A 15 1.82 -10.66 -2.21
N ILE A 16 2.81 -11.46 -1.83
CA ILE A 16 3.48 -11.34 -0.53
C ILE A 16 4.21 -9.99 -0.44
N LEU A 17 4.95 -9.61 -1.48
CA LEU A 17 5.62 -8.30 -1.55
C LEU A 17 4.61 -7.16 -1.49
N GLY A 18 3.48 -7.27 -2.18
CA GLY A 18 2.40 -6.29 -2.12
C GLY A 18 1.83 -6.11 -0.72
N ALA A 19 1.63 -7.21 0.01
CA ALA A 19 1.20 -7.17 1.40
C ALA A 19 2.24 -6.49 2.31
N VAL A 20 3.52 -6.82 2.15
CA VAL A 20 4.63 -6.21 2.92
C VAL A 20 4.73 -4.71 2.63
N PHE A 21 4.71 -4.30 1.37
CA PHE A 21 4.76 -2.89 0.98
C PHE A 21 3.54 -2.11 1.50
N SER A 22 2.33 -2.70 1.43
CA SER A 22 1.13 -2.09 2.00
C SER A 22 1.23 -1.91 3.52
N LEU A 23 1.80 -2.89 4.22
CA LEU A 23 2.02 -2.82 5.67
C LEU A 23 3.01 -1.71 6.03
N VAL A 24 4.14 -1.63 5.33
CA VAL A 24 5.15 -0.58 5.53
C VAL A 24 4.56 0.79 5.24
N ALA A 25 3.82 0.95 4.14
CA ALA A 25 3.16 2.20 3.78
C ALA A 25 2.14 2.65 4.84
N MET A 26 1.36 1.70 5.37
CA MET A 26 0.40 1.96 6.45
C MET A 26 1.11 2.44 7.73
N ILE A 27 2.21 1.78 8.13
CA ILE A 27 2.99 2.18 9.30
C ILE A 27 3.57 3.59 9.10
N ILE A 28 4.15 3.88 7.93
CA ILE A 28 4.67 5.21 7.60
C ILE A 28 3.55 6.26 7.67
N TYR A 29 2.35 5.96 7.14
CA TYR A 29 1.21 6.85 7.23
C TYR A 29 0.83 7.15 8.68
N ILE A 30 0.73 6.14 9.54
CA ILE A 30 0.39 6.29 10.96
C ILE A 30 1.44 7.15 11.66
N VAL A 31 2.72 6.80 11.52
CA VAL A 31 3.83 7.55 12.13
C VAL A 31 3.83 8.99 11.65
N ASN A 32 3.73 9.23 10.35
CA ASN A 32 3.69 10.57 9.76
C ASN A 32 2.48 11.40 10.24
N SER A 33 1.36 10.77 10.53
CA SER A 33 0.13 11.44 10.97
C SER A 33 0.07 11.69 12.48
N THR A 34 0.87 10.97 13.28
CA THR A 34 0.82 11.04 14.74
C THR A 34 2.06 11.68 15.35
N THR A 35 3.11 11.90 14.59
CA THR A 35 4.37 12.45 15.08
C THR A 35 4.81 13.70 14.32
N GLY A 36 5.77 14.41 14.88
CA GLY A 36 6.37 15.60 14.24
C GLY A 36 5.39 16.74 14.04
N TYR A 37 5.38 17.33 12.86
CA TYR A 37 4.55 18.50 12.53
C TYR A 37 3.04 18.26 12.70
N LEU A 38 2.57 17.03 12.46
CA LEU A 38 1.16 16.65 12.54
C LEU A 38 0.75 16.04 13.88
N ALA A 39 1.64 16.03 14.88
CA ALA A 39 1.32 15.54 16.21
C ALA A 39 0.11 16.30 16.79
N GLY A 40 -0.91 15.57 17.21
CA GLY A 40 -2.16 16.13 17.74
C GLY A 40 -3.22 16.50 16.69
N SER A 41 -2.92 16.34 15.39
CA SER A 41 -3.92 16.51 14.34
C SER A 41 -4.84 15.28 14.23
N SER A 42 -6.04 15.48 13.71
CA SER A 42 -6.97 14.37 13.45
C SER A 42 -6.40 13.44 12.37
N VAL A 43 -6.32 12.15 12.68
CA VAL A 43 -5.85 11.13 11.74
C VAL A 43 -7.04 10.61 10.93
N ASN A 44 -6.94 10.66 9.61
CA ASN A 44 -7.94 10.02 8.76
C ASN A 44 -7.75 8.50 8.80
N ALA A 45 -8.77 7.77 9.22
CA ALA A 45 -8.72 6.31 9.35
C ALA A 45 -8.84 5.58 7.99
N LEU A 46 -9.30 6.24 6.93
CA LEU A 46 -9.55 5.60 5.63
C LEU A 46 -8.32 4.92 5.02
N PRO A 47 -7.13 5.56 4.95
CA PRO A 47 -5.95 4.90 4.41
C PRO A 47 -5.53 3.65 5.21
N ILE A 48 -5.76 3.66 6.52
CA ILE A 48 -5.46 2.53 7.40
C ILE A 48 -6.41 1.36 7.10
N ILE A 49 -7.71 1.64 7.08
CA ILE A 49 -8.75 0.63 6.83
C ILE A 49 -8.54 -0.01 5.45
N PHE A 50 -8.33 0.80 4.43
CA PHE A 50 -8.15 0.30 3.07
C PHE A 50 -6.84 -0.45 2.88
N ALA A 51 -5.76 -0.04 3.56
CA ALA A 51 -4.51 -0.80 3.55
C ALA A 51 -4.67 -2.17 4.22
N ILE A 52 -5.38 -2.26 5.35
CA ILE A 52 -5.69 -3.54 6.01
C ILE A 52 -6.50 -4.44 5.09
N LEU A 53 -7.55 -3.91 4.45
CA LEU A 53 -8.36 -4.67 3.50
C LEU A 53 -7.53 -5.15 2.31
N ALA A 54 -6.64 -4.32 1.77
CA ALA A 54 -5.75 -4.71 0.68
C ALA A 54 -4.78 -5.83 1.12
N ILE A 55 -4.20 -5.75 2.32
CA ILE A 55 -3.35 -6.80 2.89
C ILE A 55 -4.14 -8.11 3.01
N LEU A 56 -5.37 -8.07 3.50
CA LEU A 56 -6.23 -9.24 3.60
C LEU A 56 -6.52 -9.86 2.22
N LEU A 57 -6.72 -9.04 1.19
CA LEU A 57 -6.92 -9.52 -0.18
C LEU A 57 -5.65 -10.18 -0.75
N PHE A 58 -4.45 -9.64 -0.48
CA PHE A 58 -3.20 -10.29 -0.86
C PHE A 58 -3.01 -11.63 -0.17
N VAL A 59 -3.29 -11.70 1.13
CA VAL A 59 -3.22 -12.96 1.89
C VAL A 59 -4.24 -13.96 1.38
N LEU A 60 -5.47 -13.53 1.13
CA LEU A 60 -6.52 -14.36 0.54
C LEU A 60 -6.09 -14.94 -0.81
N LYS A 61 -5.50 -14.11 -1.68
CA LYS A 61 -4.97 -14.55 -2.98
C LYS A 61 -3.97 -15.68 -2.86
N VAL A 62 -3.06 -15.61 -1.88
CA VAL A 62 -2.03 -16.62 -1.65
C VAL A 62 -2.58 -17.87 -0.96
N ALA A 63 -3.59 -17.71 -0.09
CA ALA A 63 -4.19 -18.77 0.70
C ALA A 63 -5.25 -19.59 -0.07
N LEU A 64 -5.79 -19.06 -1.17
CA LEU A 64 -6.83 -19.76 -1.94
C LEU A 64 -6.37 -21.12 -2.45
N PRO A 65 -7.13 -22.20 -2.18
CA PRO A 65 -6.83 -23.54 -2.67
C PRO A 65 -6.98 -23.62 -4.19
N GLU A 66 -6.19 -24.49 -4.85
CA GLU A 66 -6.16 -24.65 -6.31
C GLU A 66 -7.53 -24.88 -6.94
N LYS A 67 -8.41 -25.58 -6.23
CA LYS A 67 -9.79 -25.88 -6.69
C LYS A 67 -10.68 -24.64 -6.83
N LEU A 68 -10.39 -23.59 -6.08
CA LEU A 68 -11.12 -22.32 -6.07
C LEU A 68 -10.39 -21.22 -6.84
N GLN A 69 -9.18 -21.47 -7.31
CA GLN A 69 -8.43 -20.53 -8.16
C GLN A 69 -9.05 -20.47 -9.56
N ASN A 70 -10.12 -19.69 -9.68
CA ASN A 70 -10.68 -19.36 -10.96
C ASN A 70 -10.03 -18.05 -11.44
N HIS A 71 -9.65 -17.97 -12.70
CA HIS A 71 -9.00 -16.80 -13.30
C HIS A 71 -9.77 -15.50 -13.03
N TRP A 72 -11.09 -15.54 -13.07
CA TRP A 72 -11.95 -14.40 -12.76
C TRP A 72 -11.87 -13.95 -11.30
N LEU A 73 -11.92 -14.90 -10.37
CA LEU A 73 -11.84 -14.59 -8.93
C LEU A 73 -10.50 -13.99 -8.56
N ASP A 74 -9.43 -14.56 -9.09
CA ASP A 74 -8.06 -14.10 -8.88
C ASP A 74 -7.87 -12.65 -9.38
N SER A 75 -8.36 -12.37 -10.59
CA SER A 75 -8.28 -11.03 -11.18
C SER A 75 -9.12 -10.02 -10.40
N PHE A 76 -10.29 -10.43 -9.93
CA PHE A 76 -11.17 -9.55 -9.15
C PHE A 76 -10.58 -9.17 -7.80
N ILE A 77 -9.97 -10.13 -7.08
CA ILE A 77 -9.30 -9.89 -5.80
C ILE A 77 -8.17 -8.87 -5.96
N LEU A 78 -7.33 -9.04 -6.99
CA LEU A 78 -6.22 -8.13 -7.24
C LEU A 78 -6.68 -6.75 -7.71
N LEU A 79 -7.70 -6.69 -8.55
CA LEU A 79 -8.30 -5.42 -8.97
C LEU A 79 -8.85 -4.65 -7.76
N ALA A 80 -9.56 -5.34 -6.86
CA ALA A 80 -10.06 -4.73 -5.62
C ALA A 80 -8.90 -4.20 -4.75
N ALA A 81 -7.79 -4.94 -4.63
CA ALA A 81 -6.61 -4.49 -3.90
C ALA A 81 -5.99 -3.23 -4.53
N VAL A 82 -5.88 -3.18 -5.86
CA VAL A 82 -5.39 -1.99 -6.58
C VAL A 82 -6.28 -0.77 -6.32
N VAL A 83 -7.60 -0.93 -6.39
CA VAL A 83 -8.54 0.17 -6.13
C VAL A 83 -8.40 0.68 -4.70
N LEU A 84 -8.38 -0.21 -3.69
CA LEU A 84 -8.25 0.17 -2.29
C LEU A 84 -6.93 0.91 -2.02
N LEU A 85 -5.82 0.43 -2.57
CA LEU A 85 -4.51 1.08 -2.42
C LEU A 85 -4.47 2.43 -3.14
N SER A 86 -5.07 2.55 -4.33
CA SER A 86 -5.13 3.81 -5.06
C SER A 86 -5.93 4.87 -4.30
N VAL A 87 -7.06 4.50 -3.71
CA VAL A 87 -7.83 5.40 -2.85
C VAL A 87 -7.02 5.79 -1.60
N SER A 88 -6.28 4.86 -1.00
CA SER A 88 -5.37 5.16 0.12
C SER A 88 -4.31 6.19 -0.26
N ILE A 89 -3.72 6.08 -1.45
CA ILE A 89 -2.76 7.06 -1.97
C ILE A 89 -3.42 8.44 -2.09
N CYS A 90 -4.60 8.51 -2.73
CA CYS A 90 -5.30 9.78 -2.93
C CYS A 90 -5.61 10.47 -1.60
N VAL A 91 -6.16 9.74 -0.62
CA VAL A 91 -6.47 10.30 0.70
C VAL A 91 -5.20 10.69 1.46
N PHE A 92 -4.11 9.92 1.33
CA PHE A 92 -2.84 10.25 1.95
C PHE A 92 -2.25 11.54 1.37
N VAL A 93 -2.24 11.68 0.05
CA VAL A 93 -1.75 12.89 -0.64
C VAL A 93 -2.61 14.10 -0.29
N ASP A 94 -3.93 13.97 -0.35
CA ASP A 94 -4.87 15.03 0.01
C ASP A 94 -4.61 15.56 1.41
N ALA A 95 -4.45 14.68 2.38
CA ALA A 95 -4.14 15.04 3.78
C ALA A 95 -2.78 15.75 3.97
N ARG A 96 -1.93 15.85 2.94
CA ARG A 96 -0.63 16.54 2.97
C ARG A 96 -0.56 17.74 2.05
N THR A 97 -1.64 18.04 1.34
CA THR A 97 -1.67 19.12 0.37
C THR A 97 -1.41 20.48 1.01
N ASP A 98 -2.01 20.75 2.18
CA ASP A 98 -1.80 22.02 2.89
C ASP A 98 -0.35 22.18 3.36
N VAL A 99 0.27 21.10 3.85
CA VAL A 99 1.67 21.11 4.29
C VAL A 99 2.60 21.36 3.10
N ALA A 100 2.33 20.70 1.98
CA ALA A 100 3.09 20.89 0.74
C ALA A 100 2.90 22.30 0.18
N GLY A 101 1.67 22.83 0.23
CA GLY A 101 1.36 24.20 -0.17
C GLY A 101 2.18 25.23 0.62
N ASN A 102 2.18 25.11 1.93
CA ASN A 102 2.94 26.00 2.82
C ASN A 102 4.45 25.87 2.60
N GLN A 103 4.95 24.64 2.42
CA GLN A 103 6.39 24.39 2.28
C GLN A 103 6.95 24.88 0.93
N TRP A 104 6.21 24.71 -0.15
CA TRP A 104 6.76 24.91 -1.50
C TRP A 104 6.25 26.14 -2.22
N PHE A 105 5.07 26.64 -1.88
CA PHE A 105 4.42 27.69 -2.67
C PHE A 105 4.19 29.00 -1.91
N ILE A 106 4.23 29.00 -0.55
CA ILE A 106 4.02 30.22 0.21
C ILE A 106 5.34 30.72 0.77
N PRO A 107 5.87 31.87 0.27
CA PRO A 107 7.13 32.46 0.76
C PRO A 107 7.07 32.75 2.26
N GLY A 108 8.08 32.33 3.00
CA GLY A 108 8.20 32.58 4.45
C GLY A 108 7.41 31.63 5.37
N MET A 109 6.65 30.69 4.81
CA MET A 109 5.91 29.67 5.57
C MET A 109 6.65 28.35 5.71
N ALA A 110 7.72 28.13 4.95
CA ALA A 110 8.51 26.91 4.95
C ALA A 110 9.20 26.70 6.31
N THR A 111 9.07 25.51 6.88
CA THR A 111 9.75 25.10 8.11
C THR A 111 10.44 23.74 7.94
N ASP A 112 11.51 23.49 8.69
CA ASP A 112 12.23 22.20 8.66
C ASP A 112 11.31 21.04 9.08
N ALA A 113 10.40 21.29 10.03
CA ALA A 113 9.42 20.29 10.49
C ALA A 113 8.44 19.89 9.39
N GLN A 114 7.97 20.84 8.57
CA GLN A 114 7.12 20.57 7.41
C GLN A 114 7.89 19.79 6.35
N GLY A 115 9.13 20.18 6.06
CA GLY A 115 10.00 19.48 5.11
C GLY A 115 10.25 18.03 5.51
N ALA A 116 10.55 17.78 6.78
CA ALA A 116 10.69 16.43 7.33
C ALA A 116 9.38 15.61 7.19
N CYS A 117 8.23 16.21 7.54
CA CYS A 117 6.93 15.58 7.39
C CYS A 117 6.65 15.17 5.94
N LEU A 118 6.93 16.03 4.97
CA LEU A 118 6.73 15.75 3.55
C LEU A 118 7.66 14.66 3.04
N SER A 119 8.93 14.64 3.49
CA SER A 119 9.88 13.60 3.10
C SER A 119 9.42 12.22 3.53
N VAL A 120 8.92 12.08 4.75
CA VAL A 120 8.34 10.84 5.26
C VAL A 120 7.05 10.48 4.51
N ALA A 121 6.21 11.46 4.18
CA ALA A 121 4.99 11.24 3.42
C ALA A 121 5.29 10.72 2.00
N ILE A 122 6.28 11.29 1.32
CA ILE A 122 6.72 10.84 0.00
C ILE A 122 7.19 9.38 0.06
N ALA A 123 7.97 9.01 1.07
CA ALA A 123 8.38 7.62 1.27
C ALA A 123 7.16 6.69 1.43
N GLY A 124 6.16 7.08 2.21
CA GLY A 124 4.92 6.32 2.38
C GLY A 124 4.15 6.13 1.08
N VAL A 125 4.01 7.18 0.28
CA VAL A 125 3.38 7.12 -1.04
C VAL A 125 4.14 6.19 -1.98
N VAL A 126 5.47 6.24 -1.99
CA VAL A 126 6.31 5.33 -2.81
C VAL A 126 6.03 3.87 -2.45
N PHE A 127 5.94 3.52 -1.16
CA PHE A 127 5.61 2.15 -0.75
C PHE A 127 4.19 1.74 -1.16
N TYR A 128 3.21 2.63 -1.11
CA TYR A 128 1.87 2.34 -1.65
C TYR A 128 1.90 2.09 -3.17
N VAL A 129 2.66 2.89 -3.92
CA VAL A 129 2.83 2.69 -5.38
C VAL A 129 3.50 1.35 -5.66
N LEU A 130 4.54 0.98 -4.91
CA LEU A 130 5.19 -0.33 -5.03
C LEU A 130 4.21 -1.48 -4.74
N ALA A 131 3.31 -1.32 -3.78
CA ALA A 131 2.26 -2.30 -3.50
C ALA A 131 1.27 -2.43 -4.67
N VAL A 132 0.88 -1.33 -5.30
CA VAL A 132 0.03 -1.33 -6.50
C VAL A 132 0.73 -2.04 -7.66
N VAL A 133 2.00 -1.73 -7.91
CA VAL A 133 2.80 -2.41 -8.95
C VAL A 133 2.89 -3.91 -8.68
N ALA A 134 3.12 -4.31 -7.43
CA ALA A 134 3.14 -5.72 -7.04
C ALA A 134 1.79 -6.41 -7.32
N ALA A 135 0.66 -5.74 -7.05
CA ALA A 135 -0.68 -6.26 -7.36
C ALA A 135 -0.88 -6.44 -8.86
N ILE A 136 -0.43 -5.49 -9.67
CA ILE A 136 -0.50 -5.56 -11.14
C ILE A 136 0.33 -6.74 -11.65
N VAL A 137 1.59 -6.87 -11.21
CA VAL A 137 2.47 -7.99 -11.58
C VAL A 137 1.84 -9.32 -11.18
N ALA A 138 1.26 -9.42 -9.98
CA ALA A 138 0.55 -10.62 -9.53
C ALA A 138 -0.65 -10.96 -10.42
N GLY A 139 -1.31 -9.96 -11.00
CA GLY A 139 -2.45 -10.14 -11.91
C GLY A 139 -2.07 -10.75 -13.25
N PHE A 140 -0.88 -10.46 -13.76
CA PHE A 140 -0.39 -10.98 -15.04
C PHE A 140 0.32 -12.34 -14.94
N CYS A 141 0.67 -12.77 -13.73
CA CYS A 141 1.45 -14.00 -13.51
C CYS A 141 0.59 -15.08 -12.83
N GLY A 142 0.93 -16.34 -13.05
CA GLY A 142 0.29 -17.47 -12.37
C GLY A 142 0.70 -17.56 -10.89
N THR A 143 -0.22 -17.88 -10.01
CA THR A 143 0.02 -17.93 -8.55
C THR A 143 0.90 -19.12 -8.17
N LYS A 144 0.90 -20.20 -8.95
CA LYS A 144 1.71 -21.41 -8.71
C LYS A 144 2.55 -21.76 -9.92
N LYS A 145 3.75 -22.29 -9.67
CA LYS A 145 4.54 -22.89 -10.72
C LYS A 145 3.75 -24.05 -11.33
N LYS A 146 3.53 -24.01 -12.64
CA LYS A 146 3.11 -25.21 -13.39
C LYS A 146 4.17 -26.28 -13.13
N ALA A 147 3.71 -27.39 -12.65
CA ALA A 147 4.56 -28.57 -12.43
C ALA A 147 5.14 -29.07 -13.77
#